data_021e1d17cf91af3832aec10d8fb7fbca
#
_entry.id   021e1d17cf91af3832aec10d8fb7fbca
#
_cell.length_a   1.000
_cell.length_b   1.000
_cell.length_c   1.000
_cell.angle_alpha   90.00
_cell.angle_beta   90.00
_cell.angle_gamma   90.00
#
_symmetry.space_group_name_H-M   'P 1'
#
loop_
_entity.id
_entity.type
_entity.pdbx_description
1 polymer ?
#
loop_
_entity_poly.entity_id
_entity_poly.type
_entity_poly.pdbx_seq_one_letter_code
_entity_poly.pdbx_strand_id
1 'polypeptide(L)'
;HSKHAAKALWSHVLALQSKMCASTESEDSSHANNSESSSPLLAIVREILNVCTNPAYEFDLANARRRRGETMLSPTTVVLFQELERHNALKAVLRDSLRELLKAINGEIGMSRELDGVAEALSRGRLPAIWKAAAPPTDKDAQSWIAWFKQRETQFESWIEHGEPKVVWLGGLHCPETYIAALVQSACRARNWPLDASAMYTEVTQYRRPEDIDARPDIGCY
;
A
#
# COMPACT_ATOMS: atom_id res chain seq x y z
N HIS A 1 -13.76 -10.93 -0.93
CA HIS A 1 -12.74 -11.87 -1.45
C HIS A 1 -11.30 -11.45 -1.09
N SER A 2 -10.93 -10.18 -1.14
CA SER A 2 -9.56 -9.70 -0.89
C SER A 2 -9.07 -9.87 0.56
N LYS A 3 -9.94 -9.66 1.56
CA LYS A 3 -9.58 -9.83 2.98
C LYS A 3 -9.28 -11.29 3.36
N HIS A 4 -9.95 -12.25 2.72
CA HIS A 4 -9.69 -13.68 2.94
C HIS A 4 -8.37 -14.13 2.30
N ALA A 5 -8.04 -13.61 1.12
CA ALA A 5 -6.77 -13.92 0.46
C ALA A 5 -5.57 -13.39 1.25
N ALA A 6 -5.62 -12.12 1.72
CA ALA A 6 -4.56 -11.54 2.55
C ALA A 6 -4.38 -12.28 3.88
N LYS A 7 -5.46 -12.73 4.50
CA LYS A 7 -5.42 -13.47 5.77
C LYS A 7 -4.90 -14.91 5.60
N ALA A 8 -5.27 -15.58 4.51
CA ALA A 8 -4.76 -16.91 4.17
C ALA A 8 -3.27 -16.88 3.80
N LEU A 9 -2.85 -15.90 3.04
CA LEU A 9 -1.47 -15.62 2.68
C LEU A 9 -0.58 -15.48 3.91
N TRP A 10 -1.04 -14.73 4.88
CA TRP A 10 -0.25 -14.42 6.07
C TRP A 10 -0.22 -15.55 7.10
N SER A 11 -1.28 -16.31 7.25
CA SER A 11 -1.21 -17.52 8.07
C SER A 11 -0.15 -18.49 7.54
N HIS A 12 0.12 -18.49 6.23
CA HIS A 12 1.21 -19.27 5.63
C HIS A 12 2.59 -18.69 5.98
N VAL A 13 2.75 -17.36 5.96
CA VAL A 13 4.00 -16.69 6.38
C VAL A 13 4.28 -16.87 7.87
N LEU A 14 3.27 -16.78 8.73
CA LEU A 14 3.40 -17.07 10.17
C LEU A 14 3.78 -18.53 10.44
N ALA A 15 3.24 -19.49 9.69
CA ALA A 15 3.60 -20.88 9.78
C ALA A 15 5.06 -21.13 9.37
N LEU A 16 5.59 -20.35 8.41
CA LEU A 16 7.00 -20.39 8.02
C LEU A 16 7.90 -19.75 9.08
N GLN A 17 7.50 -18.64 9.71
CA GLN A 17 8.24 -18.02 10.82
C GLN A 17 8.31 -18.92 12.05
N SER A 18 7.23 -19.60 12.38
CA SER A 18 7.20 -20.57 13.50
C SER A 18 8.16 -21.75 13.27
N LYS A 19 8.35 -22.18 12.02
CA LYS A 19 9.35 -23.20 11.66
C LYS A 19 10.79 -22.67 11.75
N MET A 20 11.02 -21.38 11.55
CA MET A 20 12.34 -20.75 11.74
C MET A 20 12.78 -20.72 13.19
N CYS A 21 11.89 -20.36 14.11
CA CYS A 21 12.23 -20.35 15.55
C CYS A 21 12.53 -21.76 16.09
N ALA A 22 11.91 -22.79 15.53
CA ALA A 22 12.16 -24.18 15.90
C ALA A 22 13.49 -24.74 15.36
N SER A 23 14.04 -24.18 14.30
CA SER A 23 15.30 -24.63 13.69
C SER A 23 16.57 -24.00 14.27
N THR A 24 16.45 -22.94 15.09
CA THR A 24 17.58 -22.29 15.76
C THR A 24 18.00 -22.95 17.08
N GLU A 25 17.25 -23.95 17.56
CA GLU A 25 17.57 -24.66 18.82
C GLU A 25 18.28 -26.01 18.64
N SER A 26 18.68 -26.38 17.41
CA SER A 26 19.37 -27.63 17.14
C SER A 26 20.51 -27.48 16.13
N GLU A 27 21.57 -26.76 16.50
CA GLU A 27 22.87 -26.88 15.84
C GLU A 27 23.82 -27.70 16.72
N ASP A 28 23.85 -28.97 16.49
CA ASP A 28 25.12 -29.74 16.56
C ASP A 28 25.07 -30.92 15.57
N SER A 29 26.16 -30.98 14.77
CA SER A 29 26.67 -32.08 13.93
C SER A 29 26.04 -32.42 12.57
N SER A 30 26.85 -32.04 11.54
CA SER A 30 27.36 -32.87 10.41
C SER A 30 26.48 -33.22 9.21
N HIS A 31 27.06 -32.84 8.09
CA HIS A 31 27.02 -33.42 6.72
C HIS A 31 26.02 -32.85 5.71
N ALA A 32 26.70 -32.27 4.69
CA ALA A 32 26.15 -31.88 3.42
C ALA A 32 25.22 -32.91 2.78
N ASN A 33 24.02 -32.45 2.42
CA ASN A 33 23.31 -32.94 1.24
C ASN A 33 22.48 -31.81 0.67
N ASN A 34 22.73 -31.52 -0.62
CA ASN A 34 21.97 -30.64 -1.47
C ASN A 34 20.49 -31.03 -1.45
N SER A 35 19.69 -30.28 -0.74
CA SER A 35 18.28 -30.13 -0.99
C SER A 35 18.00 -28.64 -1.01
N GLU A 36 17.36 -28.15 -2.05
CA GLU A 36 16.85 -26.78 -2.19
C GLU A 36 15.86 -26.48 -1.05
N SER A 37 16.38 -26.34 0.17
CA SER A 37 15.67 -25.77 1.28
C SER A 37 15.60 -24.25 1.02
N SER A 38 14.56 -23.83 0.31
CA SER A 38 14.26 -22.41 0.14
C SER A 38 14.22 -21.77 1.53
N SER A 39 15.20 -20.93 1.85
CA SER A 39 15.24 -20.16 3.08
C SER A 39 13.86 -19.56 3.33
N PRO A 40 13.29 -19.63 4.56
CA PRO A 40 11.97 -19.07 4.85
C PRO A 40 11.90 -17.59 4.51
N LEU A 41 13.01 -16.84 4.62
CA LEU A 41 13.12 -15.46 4.15
C LEU A 41 12.88 -15.35 2.65
N LEU A 42 13.42 -16.27 1.84
CA LEU A 42 13.25 -16.30 0.39
C LEU A 42 11.78 -16.51 -0.01
N ALA A 43 11.05 -17.35 0.73
CA ALA A 43 9.62 -17.54 0.53
C ALA A 43 8.84 -16.26 0.83
N ILE A 44 9.12 -15.58 1.95
CA ILE A 44 8.52 -14.30 2.33
C ILE A 44 8.79 -13.24 1.26
N VAL A 45 10.04 -13.09 0.82
CA VAL A 45 10.43 -12.09 -0.17
C VAL A 45 9.72 -12.33 -1.51
N ARG A 46 9.68 -13.58 -2.00
CA ARG A 46 8.96 -13.93 -3.24
C ARG A 46 7.47 -13.65 -3.14
N GLU A 47 6.87 -13.95 -2.00
CA GLU A 47 5.46 -13.74 -1.78
C GLU A 47 5.10 -12.25 -1.75
N ILE A 48 5.85 -11.44 -1.01
CA ILE A 48 5.63 -9.98 -0.98
C ILE A 48 5.85 -9.39 -2.38
N LEU A 49 6.86 -9.86 -3.12
CA LEU A 49 7.13 -9.42 -4.48
C LEU A 49 5.94 -9.72 -5.41
N ASN A 50 5.38 -10.91 -5.34
CA ASN A 50 4.22 -11.27 -6.15
C ASN A 50 2.96 -10.48 -5.77
N VAL A 51 2.75 -10.23 -4.48
CA VAL A 51 1.54 -9.58 -3.97
C VAL A 51 1.57 -8.08 -4.16
N CYS A 52 2.72 -7.43 -3.89
CA CYS A 52 2.82 -5.97 -3.83
C CYS A 52 3.41 -5.33 -5.08
N THR A 53 4.17 -6.08 -5.90
CA THR A 53 4.98 -5.47 -6.95
C THR A 53 4.75 -6.06 -8.34
N ASN A 54 3.63 -6.75 -8.54
CA ASN A 54 3.28 -7.22 -9.88
C ASN A 54 3.20 -6.02 -10.85
N PRO A 55 3.98 -5.97 -11.94
CA PRO A 55 3.96 -4.85 -12.88
C PRO A 55 2.59 -4.59 -13.51
N ALA A 56 1.74 -5.63 -13.58
CA ALA A 56 0.37 -5.50 -14.07
C ALA A 56 -0.51 -4.55 -13.21
N TYR A 57 -0.08 -4.22 -12.00
CA TYR A 57 -0.80 -3.35 -11.08
C TYR A 57 -0.15 -1.98 -10.87
N GLU A 58 0.85 -1.59 -11.68
CA GLU A 58 1.28 -0.20 -11.72
C GLU A 58 0.20 0.64 -12.39
N PHE A 59 -0.19 1.74 -11.74
CA PHE A 59 -1.19 2.64 -12.30
C PHE A 59 -0.61 3.36 -13.52
N ASP A 60 -1.18 3.12 -14.68
CA ASP A 60 -0.90 3.90 -15.90
C ASP A 60 -1.60 5.25 -15.82
N LEU A 61 -0.85 6.25 -15.39
CA LEU A 61 -1.36 7.61 -15.21
C LEU A 61 -1.86 8.24 -16.52
N ALA A 62 -1.23 7.92 -17.64
CA ALA A 62 -1.64 8.43 -18.95
C ALA A 62 -2.99 7.83 -19.36
N ASN A 63 -3.18 6.54 -19.13
CA ASN A 63 -4.44 5.86 -19.37
C ASN A 63 -5.54 6.30 -18.40
N ALA A 64 -5.20 6.45 -17.12
CA ALA A 64 -6.12 6.96 -16.10
C ALA A 64 -6.63 8.37 -16.46
N ARG A 65 -5.74 9.27 -16.91
CA ARG A 65 -6.11 10.60 -17.39
C ARG A 65 -7.01 10.55 -18.63
N ARG A 66 -6.68 9.69 -19.60
CA ARG A 66 -7.51 9.52 -20.81
C ARG A 66 -8.91 8.99 -20.50
N ARG A 67 -9.02 8.01 -19.58
CA ARG A 67 -10.32 7.45 -19.15
C ARG A 67 -11.21 8.48 -18.49
N ARG A 68 -10.64 9.43 -17.74
CA ARG A 68 -11.40 10.48 -17.09
C ARG A 68 -11.94 11.54 -18.05
N GLY A 69 -11.35 11.70 -19.24
CA GLY A 69 -11.88 12.51 -20.35
C GLY A 69 -12.14 13.99 -20.03
N GLU A 70 -11.71 14.46 -18.88
CA GLU A 70 -12.00 15.80 -18.39
C GLU A 70 -11.04 16.81 -19.03
N THR A 71 -11.59 17.78 -19.75
CA THR A 71 -10.84 18.90 -20.32
C THR A 71 -10.27 19.79 -19.20
N MET A 72 -10.95 19.86 -18.06
CA MET A 72 -10.47 20.49 -16.82
C MET A 72 -10.64 19.51 -15.66
N LEU A 73 -9.54 19.09 -15.07
CA LEU A 73 -9.53 18.19 -13.93
C LEU A 73 -10.14 18.87 -12.69
N SER A 74 -11.03 18.15 -11.99
CA SER A 74 -11.50 18.60 -10.68
C SER A 74 -10.34 18.62 -9.67
N PRO A 75 -10.38 19.47 -8.64
CA PRO A 75 -9.33 19.47 -7.60
C PRO A 75 -9.09 18.10 -6.96
N THR A 76 -10.15 17.33 -6.71
CA THR A 76 -10.06 15.98 -6.15
C THR A 76 -9.44 14.99 -7.13
N THR A 77 -9.68 15.11 -8.43
CA THR A 77 -9.02 14.30 -9.47
C THR A 77 -7.52 14.60 -9.55
N VAL A 78 -7.11 15.84 -9.39
CA VAL A 78 -5.68 16.20 -9.33
C VAL A 78 -5.00 15.50 -8.15
N VAL A 79 -5.66 15.49 -6.99
CA VAL A 79 -5.15 14.77 -5.80
C VAL A 79 -5.05 13.28 -6.06
N LEU A 80 -6.04 12.66 -6.71
CA LEU A 80 -5.95 11.25 -7.09
C LEU A 80 -4.67 10.96 -7.88
N PHE A 81 -4.37 11.76 -8.91
CA PHE A 81 -3.15 11.53 -9.71
C PHE A 81 -1.87 11.68 -8.89
N GLN A 82 -1.81 12.64 -7.98
CA GLN A 82 -0.68 12.79 -7.07
C GLN A 82 -0.53 11.57 -6.13
N GLU A 83 -1.62 11.03 -5.63
CA GLU A 83 -1.63 9.83 -4.80
C GLU A 83 -1.19 8.59 -5.61
N LEU A 84 -1.62 8.46 -6.86
CA LEU A 84 -1.18 7.38 -7.75
C LEU A 84 0.31 7.46 -8.06
N GLU A 85 0.85 8.65 -8.30
CA GLU A 85 2.29 8.86 -8.52
C GLU A 85 3.11 8.43 -7.30
N ARG A 86 2.68 8.83 -6.09
CA ARG A 86 3.34 8.42 -4.83
C ARG A 86 3.22 6.92 -4.59
N HIS A 87 2.07 6.33 -4.90
CA HIS A 87 1.86 4.90 -4.76
C HIS A 87 2.75 4.10 -5.72
N ASN A 88 2.87 4.51 -6.98
CA ASN A 88 3.78 3.91 -7.94
C ASN A 88 5.25 4.04 -7.51
N ALA A 89 5.65 5.20 -6.98
CA ALA A 89 7.00 5.39 -6.44
C ALA A 89 7.28 4.44 -5.26
N LEU A 90 6.32 4.27 -4.35
CA LEU A 90 6.43 3.31 -3.25
C LEU A 90 6.55 1.87 -3.78
N LYS A 91 5.75 1.49 -4.78
CA LYS A 91 5.86 0.17 -5.45
C LYS A 91 7.24 -0.06 -6.05
N ALA A 92 7.82 0.94 -6.68
CA ALA A 92 9.17 0.85 -7.21
C ALA A 92 10.20 0.56 -6.12
N VAL A 93 10.13 1.28 -4.99
CA VAL A 93 11.02 1.05 -3.83
C VAL A 93 10.87 -0.38 -3.28
N LEU A 94 9.65 -0.88 -3.13
CA LEU A 94 9.41 -2.25 -2.69
C LEU A 94 10.01 -3.26 -3.68
N ARG A 95 9.67 -3.11 -4.96
CA ARG A 95 10.11 -4.02 -6.02
C ARG A 95 11.64 -4.08 -6.12
N ASP A 96 12.28 -2.93 -6.14
CA ASP A 96 13.71 -2.85 -6.39
C ASP A 96 14.49 -3.39 -5.18
N SER A 97 14.13 -3.02 -3.95
CA SER A 97 14.73 -3.55 -2.73
C SER A 97 14.56 -5.07 -2.59
N LEU A 98 13.39 -5.61 -2.92
CA LEU A 98 13.12 -7.05 -2.85
C LEU A 98 13.85 -7.83 -3.95
N ARG A 99 13.96 -7.28 -5.16
CA ARG A 99 14.72 -7.89 -6.26
C ARG A 99 16.22 -7.94 -5.95
N GLU A 100 16.76 -6.85 -5.42
CA GLU A 100 18.16 -6.82 -5.00
C GLU A 100 18.42 -7.80 -3.85
N LEU A 101 17.50 -7.86 -2.87
CA LEU A 101 17.60 -8.82 -1.79
C LEU A 101 17.57 -10.27 -2.30
N LEU A 102 16.72 -10.59 -3.28
CA LEU A 102 16.71 -11.91 -3.91
C LEU A 102 18.04 -12.24 -4.57
N LYS A 103 18.62 -11.29 -5.32
CA LYS A 103 19.95 -11.49 -5.94
C LYS A 103 21.04 -11.72 -4.90
N ALA A 104 20.99 -10.98 -3.79
CA ALA A 104 21.96 -11.16 -2.70
C ALA A 104 21.81 -12.52 -2.02
N ILE A 105 20.57 -12.97 -1.75
CA ILE A 105 20.30 -14.32 -1.17
C ILE A 105 20.77 -15.43 -2.13
N ASN A 106 20.60 -15.25 -3.43
CA ASN A 106 21.08 -16.20 -4.44
C ASN A 106 22.59 -16.15 -4.66
N GLY A 107 23.31 -15.22 -4.03
CA GLY A 107 24.76 -15.07 -4.20
C GLY A 107 25.19 -14.37 -5.49
N GLU A 108 24.25 -13.75 -6.23
CA GLU A 108 24.55 -13.03 -7.47
C GLU A 108 25.23 -11.68 -7.21
N ILE A 109 24.92 -11.05 -6.08
CA ILE A 109 25.51 -9.79 -5.61
C ILE A 109 25.89 -9.89 -4.14
N GLY A 110 26.81 -9.02 -3.68
CA GLY A 110 27.17 -8.94 -2.28
C GLY A 110 26.01 -8.38 -1.41
N MET A 111 25.88 -8.89 -0.19
CA MET A 111 24.92 -8.36 0.78
C MET A 111 25.39 -6.97 1.26
N SER A 112 24.64 -5.93 0.96
CA SER A 112 24.90 -4.58 1.47
C SER A 112 24.27 -4.41 2.86
N ARG A 113 24.73 -3.41 3.62
CA ARG A 113 24.15 -3.07 4.92
C ARG A 113 22.67 -2.71 4.84
N GLU A 114 22.24 -2.10 3.74
CA GLU A 114 20.83 -1.76 3.51
C GLU A 114 19.98 -3.01 3.27
N LEU A 115 20.48 -3.94 2.44
CA LEU A 115 19.80 -5.21 2.16
C LEU A 115 19.76 -6.12 3.40
N ASP A 116 20.82 -6.11 4.20
CA ASP A 116 20.84 -6.81 5.48
C ASP A 116 19.77 -6.26 6.44
N GLY A 117 19.63 -4.93 6.51
CA GLY A 117 18.55 -4.29 7.27
C GLY A 117 17.14 -4.64 6.78
N VAL A 118 16.95 -4.80 5.46
CA VAL A 118 15.68 -5.27 4.88
C VAL A 118 15.42 -6.72 5.27
N ALA A 119 16.42 -7.60 5.13
CA ALA A 119 16.33 -9.01 5.48
C ALA A 119 15.99 -9.21 6.97
N GLU A 120 16.69 -8.50 7.85
CA GLU A 120 16.46 -8.54 9.30
C GLU A 120 15.06 -8.04 9.67
N ALA A 121 14.61 -6.94 9.08
CA ALA A 121 13.28 -6.40 9.36
C ALA A 121 12.19 -7.40 8.95
N LEU A 122 12.27 -7.94 7.74
CA LEU A 122 11.29 -8.91 7.22
C LEU A 122 11.28 -10.22 8.02
N SER A 123 12.46 -10.73 8.39
CA SER A 123 12.57 -11.93 9.23
C SER A 123 11.90 -11.77 10.60
N ARG A 124 11.87 -10.54 11.13
CA ARG A 124 11.21 -10.21 12.39
C ARG A 124 9.77 -9.72 12.24
N GLY A 125 9.18 -9.79 11.05
CA GLY A 125 7.84 -9.29 10.77
C GLY A 125 7.69 -7.77 10.88
N ARG A 126 8.82 -7.03 10.81
CA ARG A 126 8.84 -5.58 10.88
C ARG A 126 8.95 -4.95 9.50
N LEU A 127 8.46 -3.73 9.38
CA LEU A 127 8.55 -2.97 8.15
C LEU A 127 9.97 -2.42 7.97
N PRO A 128 10.64 -2.69 6.82
CA PRO A 128 11.96 -2.14 6.52
C PRO A 128 11.99 -0.60 6.56
N ALA A 129 13.09 -0.03 7.01
CA ALA A 129 13.23 1.42 7.15
C ALA A 129 13.08 2.18 5.82
N ILE A 130 13.60 1.62 4.73
CA ILE A 130 13.48 2.18 3.37
C ILE A 130 12.02 2.27 2.91
N TRP A 131 11.17 1.29 3.28
CA TRP A 131 9.75 1.31 2.96
C TRP A 131 8.99 2.32 3.81
N LYS A 132 9.35 2.42 5.10
CA LYS A 132 8.77 3.44 6.01
C LYS A 132 9.05 4.86 5.52
N ALA A 133 10.24 5.12 4.98
CA ALA A 133 10.61 6.43 4.46
C ALA A 133 9.82 6.82 3.21
N ALA A 134 9.42 5.85 2.38
CA ALA A 134 8.67 6.07 1.15
C ALA A 134 7.14 6.02 1.35
N ALA A 135 6.68 5.46 2.47
CA ALA A 135 5.25 5.32 2.79
C ALA A 135 4.76 6.47 3.69
N PRO A 136 3.43 6.68 3.78
CA PRO A 136 2.87 7.50 4.84
C PRO A 136 3.31 7.01 6.22
N PRO A 137 3.48 7.91 7.21
CA PRO A 137 3.88 7.54 8.56
C PRO A 137 2.98 6.44 9.14
N THR A 138 3.59 5.40 9.71
CA THR A 138 2.87 4.24 10.23
C THR A 138 3.65 3.52 11.33
N ASP A 139 2.92 3.04 12.34
CA ASP A 139 3.44 2.15 13.39
C ASP A 139 3.03 0.68 13.16
N LYS A 140 2.45 0.37 11.98
CA LYS A 140 2.00 -0.99 11.66
C LYS A 140 3.18 -1.93 11.51
N ASP A 141 2.96 -3.19 11.91
CA ASP A 141 3.81 -4.30 11.54
C ASP A 141 3.74 -4.59 10.02
N ALA A 142 4.65 -5.40 9.51
CA ALA A 142 4.71 -5.69 8.08
C ALA A 142 3.41 -6.30 7.54
N GLN A 143 2.75 -7.13 8.34
CA GLN A 143 1.49 -7.78 8.00
C GLN A 143 0.34 -6.80 7.80
N SER A 144 0.06 -6.05 8.85
CA SER A 144 -1.01 -5.06 8.85
C SER A 144 -0.76 -4.00 7.77
N TRP A 145 0.51 -3.68 7.53
CA TRP A 145 0.90 -2.73 6.50
C TRP A 145 0.65 -3.25 5.08
N ILE A 146 0.98 -4.52 4.79
CA ILE A 146 0.70 -5.13 3.48
C ILE A 146 -0.81 -5.19 3.22
N ALA A 147 -1.61 -5.55 4.21
CA ALA A 147 -3.06 -5.53 4.10
C ALA A 147 -3.59 -4.12 3.81
N TRP A 148 -3.07 -3.13 4.52
CA TRP A 148 -3.38 -1.72 4.33
C TRP A 148 -2.92 -1.19 2.95
N PHE A 149 -1.74 -1.60 2.49
CA PHE A 149 -1.23 -1.28 1.15
C PHE A 149 -2.18 -1.79 0.05
N LYS A 150 -2.68 -3.01 0.16
CA LYS A 150 -3.68 -3.58 -0.75
C LYS A 150 -5.03 -2.87 -0.69
N GLN A 151 -5.47 -2.48 0.48
CA GLN A 151 -6.70 -1.72 0.64
C GLN A 151 -6.60 -0.35 -0.07
N ARG A 152 -5.43 0.29 -0.03
CA ARG A 152 -5.17 1.53 -0.80
C ARG A 152 -5.28 1.30 -2.31
N GLU A 153 -4.66 0.23 -2.83
CA GLU A 153 -4.78 -0.11 -4.25
C GLU A 153 -6.25 -0.25 -4.66
N THR A 154 -7.03 -1.01 -3.91
CA THR A 154 -8.45 -1.20 -4.20
C THR A 154 -9.22 0.12 -4.19
N GLN A 155 -8.93 1.03 -3.26
CA GLN A 155 -9.56 2.36 -3.26
C GLN A 155 -9.19 3.15 -4.52
N PHE A 156 -7.92 3.16 -4.92
CA PHE A 156 -7.48 3.89 -6.11
C PHE A 156 -8.01 3.29 -7.40
N GLU A 157 -8.05 1.96 -7.55
CA GLU A 157 -8.66 1.27 -8.69
C GLU A 157 -10.12 1.65 -8.82
N SER A 158 -10.89 1.55 -7.74
CA SER A 158 -12.29 1.95 -7.73
C SER A 158 -12.49 3.42 -8.10
N TRP A 159 -11.60 4.30 -7.62
CA TRP A 159 -11.68 5.73 -7.94
C TRP A 159 -11.38 6.01 -9.42
N ILE A 160 -10.42 5.30 -10.03
CA ILE A 160 -10.12 5.42 -11.46
C ILE A 160 -11.30 4.93 -12.32
N GLU A 161 -11.90 3.78 -11.94
CA GLU A 161 -12.92 3.11 -12.75
C GLU A 161 -14.30 3.77 -12.61
N HIS A 162 -14.73 4.06 -11.40
CA HIS A 162 -16.09 4.49 -11.08
C HIS A 162 -16.20 5.98 -10.75
N GLY A 163 -15.08 6.68 -10.65
CA GLY A 163 -15.05 8.05 -10.19
C GLY A 163 -14.84 8.15 -8.68
N GLU A 164 -14.91 9.37 -8.17
CA GLU A 164 -14.68 9.64 -6.76
C GLU A 164 -15.65 8.83 -5.88
N PRO A 165 -15.15 8.02 -4.93
CA PRO A 165 -15.99 7.12 -4.15
C PRO A 165 -16.96 7.87 -3.24
N LYS A 166 -18.07 7.24 -2.89
CA LYS A 166 -19.06 7.79 -1.93
C LYS A 166 -18.44 8.01 -0.55
N VAL A 167 -17.58 7.09 -0.16
CA VAL A 167 -16.83 7.11 1.10
C VAL A 167 -15.35 7.03 0.78
N VAL A 168 -14.58 7.99 1.28
CA VAL A 168 -13.14 8.05 1.09
C VAL A 168 -12.45 7.67 2.40
N TRP A 169 -11.67 6.62 2.34
CA TRP A 169 -10.83 6.25 3.47
C TRP A 169 -9.59 7.15 3.50
N LEU A 170 -9.66 8.22 4.30
CA LEU A 170 -8.60 9.23 4.40
C LEU A 170 -7.28 8.66 4.89
N GLY A 171 -7.31 7.70 5.81
CA GLY A 171 -6.10 7.01 6.29
C GLY A 171 -5.38 6.20 5.21
N GLY A 172 -6.02 5.98 4.05
CA GLY A 172 -5.42 5.35 2.88
C GLY A 172 -4.66 6.32 1.97
N LEU A 173 -4.84 7.62 2.13
CA LEU A 173 -4.14 8.64 1.35
C LEU A 173 -2.74 8.92 1.93
N HIS A 174 -1.82 9.34 1.08
CA HIS A 174 -0.49 9.79 1.51
C HIS A 174 -0.56 11.18 2.15
N CYS A 175 -1.38 12.05 1.57
CA CYS A 175 -1.62 13.41 2.07
C CYS A 175 -3.13 13.67 2.19
N PRO A 176 -3.79 13.21 3.25
CA PRO A 176 -5.24 13.41 3.46
C PRO A 176 -5.63 14.89 3.48
N GLU A 177 -4.78 15.76 4.00
CA GLU A 177 -5.01 17.20 4.09
C GLU A 177 -5.18 17.84 2.69
N THR A 178 -4.42 17.35 1.70
CA THR A 178 -4.51 17.81 0.32
C THR A 178 -5.89 17.47 -0.28
N TYR A 179 -6.40 16.28 0.04
CA TYR A 179 -7.74 15.87 -0.40
C TYR A 179 -8.82 16.73 0.26
N ILE A 180 -8.72 16.98 1.55
CA ILE A 180 -9.62 17.85 2.30
C ILE A 180 -9.63 19.27 1.70
N ALA A 181 -8.47 19.84 1.41
CA ALA A 181 -8.37 21.13 0.75
C ALA A 181 -9.00 21.15 -0.65
N ALA A 182 -8.82 20.07 -1.41
CA ALA A 182 -9.43 19.90 -2.73
C ALA A 182 -10.96 19.80 -2.66
N LEU A 183 -11.53 19.18 -1.62
CA LEU A 183 -12.97 19.16 -1.38
C LEU A 183 -13.52 20.56 -1.15
N VAL A 184 -12.87 21.36 -0.30
CA VAL A 184 -13.27 22.76 -0.06
C VAL A 184 -13.24 23.55 -1.36
N GLN A 185 -12.15 23.44 -2.14
CA GLN A 185 -12.03 24.10 -3.43
C GLN A 185 -13.12 23.67 -4.42
N SER A 186 -13.45 22.38 -4.47
CA SER A 186 -14.50 21.84 -5.34
C SER A 186 -15.87 22.41 -4.95
N ALA A 187 -16.19 22.45 -3.67
CA ALA A 187 -17.43 23.02 -3.16
C ALA A 187 -17.55 24.51 -3.45
N CYS A 188 -16.48 25.26 -3.20
CA CYS A 188 -16.44 26.70 -3.46
C CYS A 188 -16.64 27.01 -4.96
N ARG A 189 -15.98 26.26 -5.85
CA ARG A 189 -16.18 26.41 -7.31
C ARG A 189 -17.61 26.09 -7.74
N ALA A 190 -18.17 25.01 -7.24
CA ALA A 190 -19.53 24.59 -7.61
C ALA A 190 -20.61 25.56 -7.14
N ARG A 191 -20.38 26.25 -6.02
CA ARG A 191 -21.36 27.15 -5.37
C ARG A 191 -21.03 28.64 -5.53
N ASN A 192 -19.92 28.99 -6.20
CA ASN A 192 -19.39 30.36 -6.26
C ASN A 192 -19.17 30.98 -4.89
N TRP A 193 -18.71 30.19 -3.93
CA TRP A 193 -18.36 30.67 -2.59
C TRP A 193 -16.94 31.22 -2.55
N PRO A 194 -16.68 32.25 -1.75
CA PRO A 194 -15.32 32.74 -1.56
C PRO A 194 -14.51 31.73 -0.76
N LEU A 195 -13.35 31.35 -1.28
CA LEU A 195 -12.50 30.31 -0.67
C LEU A 195 -11.94 30.76 0.69
N ASP A 196 -11.60 32.02 0.82
CA ASP A 196 -11.06 32.65 2.02
C ASP A 196 -12.08 32.76 3.17
N ALA A 197 -13.38 32.75 2.86
CA ALA A 197 -14.46 32.77 3.83
C ALA A 197 -15.13 31.40 4.06
N SER A 198 -14.57 30.34 3.46
CA SER A 198 -15.14 28.99 3.56
C SER A 198 -14.28 28.10 4.45
N ALA A 199 -14.92 27.36 5.35
CA ALA A 199 -14.27 26.41 6.22
C ALA A 199 -14.98 25.04 6.15
N MET A 200 -14.19 23.97 6.34
CA MET A 200 -14.74 22.64 6.48
C MET A 200 -15.00 22.32 7.96
N TYR A 201 -16.07 21.61 8.21
CA TYR A 201 -16.36 21.04 9.51
C TYR A 201 -16.59 19.53 9.38
N THR A 202 -16.45 18.81 10.48
CA THR A 202 -16.60 17.36 10.52
C THR A 202 -17.81 17.01 11.37
N GLU A 203 -18.64 16.12 10.86
CA GLU A 203 -19.80 15.57 11.58
C GLU A 203 -19.65 14.06 11.75
N VAL A 204 -20.17 13.54 12.86
CA VAL A 204 -20.29 12.11 13.08
C VAL A 204 -21.62 11.64 12.51
N THR A 205 -21.57 10.73 11.54
CA THR A 205 -22.77 10.18 10.93
C THR A 205 -23.29 8.98 11.72
N GLN A 206 -24.57 8.65 11.53
CA GLN A 206 -25.19 7.44 12.09
C GLN A 206 -24.81 6.15 11.35
N TYR A 207 -24.20 6.27 10.16
CA TYR A 207 -23.80 5.11 9.36
C TYR A 207 -22.64 4.39 10.01
N ARG A 208 -22.72 3.06 10.09
CA ARG A 208 -21.69 2.21 10.69
C ARG A 208 -20.74 1.60 9.68
N ARG A 209 -21.17 1.47 8.44
CA ARG A 209 -20.42 0.84 7.35
C ARG A 209 -20.50 1.70 6.09
N PRO A 210 -19.46 1.68 5.25
CA PRO A 210 -19.49 2.35 3.95
C PRO A 210 -20.63 1.88 3.04
N GLU A 211 -21.02 0.61 3.18
CA GLU A 211 -22.09 -0.02 2.37
C GLU A 211 -23.49 0.55 2.71
N ASP A 212 -23.67 1.10 3.90
CA ASP A 212 -24.94 1.69 4.34
C ASP A 212 -25.19 3.07 3.71
N ILE A 213 -24.24 3.60 2.92
CA ILE A 213 -24.28 4.92 2.30
C ILE A 213 -24.66 4.78 0.83
N ASP A 214 -25.87 5.20 0.49
CA ASP A 214 -26.41 5.09 -0.88
C ASP A 214 -25.88 6.15 -1.84
N ALA A 215 -25.65 7.36 -1.35
CA ALA A 215 -25.21 8.50 -2.17
C ALA A 215 -24.14 9.34 -1.50
N ARG A 216 -23.34 10.03 -2.30
CA ARG A 216 -22.45 11.08 -1.79
C ARG A 216 -23.27 12.23 -1.21
N PRO A 217 -22.74 12.97 -0.23
CA PRO A 217 -23.34 14.23 0.17
C PRO A 217 -23.23 15.25 -0.98
N ASP A 218 -24.15 16.21 -1.03
CA ASP A 218 -24.11 17.30 -2.03
C ASP A 218 -22.81 18.10 -1.97
N ILE A 219 -22.20 18.16 -0.80
CA ILE A 219 -20.95 18.86 -0.50
C ILE A 219 -20.15 18.00 0.47
N GLY A 220 -18.84 17.87 0.21
CA GLY A 220 -17.93 17.11 1.06
C GLY A 220 -17.83 15.62 0.70
N CYS A 221 -17.49 14.80 1.66
CA CYS A 221 -17.40 13.33 1.54
C CYS A 221 -17.78 12.65 2.87
N TYR A 222 -18.08 11.38 2.79
CA TYR A 222 -18.12 10.50 3.97
C TYR A 222 -16.75 9.86 4.20
#